data_ccf9eb9b6c2133a07cf4094cada11ca1
#
_entry.id   ccf9eb9b6c2133a07cf4094cada11ca1
#
_cell.length_a   1.000
_cell.length_b   1.000
_cell.length_c   1.000
_cell.angle_alpha   90.00
_cell.angle_beta   90.00
_cell.angle_gamma   90.00
#
_symmetry.space_group_name_H-M   'P 1'
#
loop_
_entity.id
_entity.type
_entity.pdbx_description
1 polymer ?
#
loop_
_entity_poly.entity_id
_entity_poly.type
_entity_poly.pdbx_seq_one_letter_code
_entity_poly.pdbx_strand_id
1 'polypeptide(L)'
;MRPWTLSVLFLALPVEPACKSPLTAPSDVDGCAAEPVLPRDLATPGTTLILGETHGTREVPTFAGDLACHALAQGRALVLALEIPASEQARIDRFLASSGDAAAHADLVSGEFWAFPMQDGRRSQATVDLLARAQAWARDRAPITVVAFDAEVPPAERDAAMAEHLAAARRAKPEALFLVVTGGLHAARAASPDFEPMAARLAALIDPSRVVSLRLAHAGGAAWLCTEECGPHEIDGQRRGPRSIELFDRLTDGFDGEFYVGPIHASPPAVEGRSGIGG
;
A
#
# COMPACT_ATOMS: atom_id res chain seq x y z
N MET A 1 47.90 53.80 52.65
CA MET A 1 47.29 52.51 52.44
C MET A 1 46.18 52.68 51.38
N ARG A 2 46.44 52.22 50.21
CA ARG A 2 45.45 52.27 49.08
C ARG A 2 44.92 50.84 48.81
N PRO A 3 43.63 50.61 48.68
CA PRO A 3 43.13 49.29 48.39
C PRO A 3 43.19 49.05 46.85
N TRP A 4 43.66 47.87 46.50
CA TRP A 4 43.68 47.40 45.11
C TRP A 4 42.27 46.82 44.76
N THR A 5 41.65 47.40 43.77
CA THR A 5 40.43 46.84 43.18
C THR A 5 40.80 45.87 42.05
N LEU A 6 40.51 44.59 42.22
CA LEU A 6 40.57 43.60 41.14
C LEU A 6 39.34 43.77 40.24
N SER A 7 39.58 44.20 39.00
CA SER A 7 38.58 44.15 37.94
C SER A 7 38.58 42.77 37.31
N VAL A 8 37.52 42.03 37.46
CA VAL A 8 37.28 40.73 36.77
C VAL A 8 36.68 41.05 35.42
N LEU A 9 37.44 40.78 34.37
CA LEU A 9 37.03 40.92 33.00
C LEU A 9 36.23 39.66 32.60
N PHE A 10 34.89 39.76 32.44
CA PHE A 10 34.05 38.68 31.87
C PHE A 10 34.22 38.73 30.34
N LEU A 11 34.95 37.75 29.78
CA LEU A 11 34.88 37.46 28.37
C LEU A 11 33.55 36.77 28.05
N ALA A 12 32.63 37.48 27.40
CA ALA A 12 31.45 36.88 26.82
C ALA A 12 31.89 36.20 25.51
N LEU A 13 31.83 34.88 25.50
CA LEU A 13 31.96 34.09 24.28
C LEU A 13 30.67 34.26 23.42
N PRO A 14 30.82 34.50 22.10
CA PRO A 14 29.63 34.55 21.23
C PRO A 14 28.97 33.16 21.17
N VAL A 15 27.70 33.11 21.54
CA VAL A 15 26.85 31.96 21.27
C VAL A 15 26.52 32.00 19.77
N GLU A 16 27.17 31.17 18.98
CA GLU A 16 26.77 30.94 17.60
C GLU A 16 25.37 30.33 17.57
N PRO A 17 24.44 30.84 16.73
CA PRO A 17 23.14 30.19 16.55
C PRO A 17 23.40 28.84 15.89
N ALA A 18 22.99 27.76 16.56
CA ALA A 18 22.97 26.41 15.98
C ALA A 18 22.16 26.45 14.68
N CYS A 19 22.86 26.45 13.56
CA CYS A 19 22.26 26.24 12.25
C CYS A 19 21.56 24.87 12.31
N LYS A 20 20.23 24.85 12.36
CA LYS A 20 19.46 23.63 12.12
C LYS A 20 19.80 23.21 10.70
N SER A 21 20.62 22.19 10.56
CA SER A 21 20.82 21.53 9.27
C SER A 21 19.45 21.17 8.71
N PRO A 22 19.16 21.50 7.44
CA PRO A 22 17.95 20.99 6.82
C PRO A 22 18.00 19.48 6.93
N LEU A 23 16.87 18.87 7.31
CA LEU A 23 16.68 17.42 7.25
C LEU A 23 17.03 17.01 5.83
N THR A 24 18.25 16.51 5.63
CA THR A 24 18.64 15.84 4.40
C THR A 24 17.69 14.67 4.27
N ALA A 25 16.81 14.72 3.26
CA ALA A 25 16.04 13.57 2.84
C ALA A 25 17.03 12.40 2.69
N PRO A 26 16.68 11.18 3.14
CA PRO A 26 17.56 10.03 2.97
C PRO A 26 17.86 9.89 1.47
N SER A 27 19.12 10.08 1.10
CA SER A 27 19.60 10.12 -0.28
C SER A 27 19.80 8.72 -0.88
N ASP A 28 19.30 7.66 -0.22
CA ASP A 28 19.45 6.27 -0.65
C ASP A 28 18.11 5.62 -0.98
N VAL A 29 17.27 6.30 -1.79
CA VAL A 29 16.20 5.65 -2.54
C VAL A 29 16.73 5.23 -3.92
N ASP A 30 18.02 4.97 -4.03
CA ASP A 30 18.70 4.44 -5.22
C ASP A 30 18.33 2.98 -5.57
N GLY A 31 17.21 2.46 -5.03
CA GLY A 31 16.68 1.13 -5.26
C GLY A 31 15.29 1.07 -5.88
N CYS A 32 14.68 2.21 -6.25
CA CYS A 32 13.40 2.18 -6.95
C CYS A 32 13.58 1.68 -8.38
N ALA A 33 12.67 0.81 -8.86
CA ALA A 33 12.63 0.42 -10.26
C ALA A 33 12.53 1.68 -11.15
N ALA A 34 13.20 1.66 -12.31
CA ALA A 34 13.17 2.79 -13.23
C ALA A 34 11.75 3.10 -13.75
N GLU A 35 10.89 2.08 -13.80
CA GLU A 35 9.49 2.14 -14.22
C GLU A 35 8.63 1.16 -13.38
N PRO A 36 7.35 1.47 -13.12
CA PRO A 36 6.62 2.66 -13.54
C PRO A 36 6.93 3.88 -12.69
N VAL A 37 6.96 5.05 -13.28
CA VAL A 37 7.04 6.31 -12.55
C VAL A 37 5.63 6.73 -12.13
N LEU A 38 5.45 7.06 -10.86
CA LEU A 38 4.17 7.61 -10.39
C LEU A 38 3.97 9.00 -11.02
N PRO A 39 2.90 9.18 -11.85
CA PRO A 39 2.60 10.48 -12.44
C PRO A 39 2.43 11.56 -11.37
N ARG A 40 2.98 12.75 -11.61
CA ARG A 40 2.96 13.85 -10.62
C ARG A 40 1.54 14.22 -10.20
N ASP A 41 0.60 14.16 -11.12
CA ASP A 41 -0.80 14.50 -10.88
C ASP A 41 -1.47 13.50 -9.91
N LEU A 42 -1.01 12.24 -9.93
CA LEU A 42 -1.45 11.20 -9.01
C LEU A 42 -0.68 11.20 -7.68
N ALA A 43 0.46 11.88 -7.63
CA ALA A 43 1.30 12.00 -6.43
C ALA A 43 0.96 13.23 -5.58
N THR A 44 -0.17 13.91 -5.81
CA THR A 44 -0.54 15.11 -5.04
C THR A 44 -0.94 14.75 -3.61
N PRO A 45 -0.64 15.64 -2.61
CA PRO A 45 -1.09 15.43 -1.25
C PRO A 45 -2.61 15.20 -1.18
N GLY A 46 -3.05 14.27 -0.37
CA GLY A 46 -4.46 13.96 -0.20
C GLY A 46 -5.08 13.06 -1.27
N THR A 47 -4.35 12.65 -2.30
CA THR A 47 -4.82 11.68 -3.31
C THR A 47 -4.99 10.30 -2.70
N THR A 48 -6.06 9.60 -3.11
CA THR A 48 -6.28 8.17 -2.88
C THR A 48 -6.24 7.48 -4.24
N LEU A 49 -5.11 6.81 -4.52
CA LEU A 49 -4.90 6.02 -5.72
C LEU A 49 -5.25 4.56 -5.42
N ILE A 50 -6.25 4.02 -6.09
CA ILE A 50 -6.74 2.65 -5.92
C ILE A 50 -6.27 1.81 -7.12
N LEU A 51 -5.58 0.72 -6.84
CA LEU A 51 -5.18 -0.29 -7.80
C LEU A 51 -6.12 -1.48 -7.70
N GLY A 52 -7.01 -1.63 -8.68
CA GLY A 52 -7.94 -2.76 -8.78
C GLY A 52 -7.24 -3.95 -9.42
N GLU A 53 -6.96 -4.98 -8.64
CA GLU A 53 -6.17 -6.13 -9.05
C GLU A 53 -6.98 -7.39 -9.34
N THR A 54 -6.34 -8.36 -10.00
CA THR A 54 -6.61 -9.79 -9.87
C THR A 54 -5.66 -10.33 -8.81
N HIS A 55 -6.21 -10.77 -7.68
CA HIS A 55 -5.41 -11.33 -6.58
C HIS A 55 -4.51 -12.46 -7.05
N GLY A 56 -3.44 -12.73 -6.31
CA GLY A 56 -2.55 -13.86 -6.55
C GLY A 56 -1.60 -13.68 -7.73
N THR A 57 -1.33 -12.45 -8.16
CA THR A 57 -0.25 -12.13 -9.11
C THR A 57 0.99 -11.63 -8.35
N ARG A 58 2.18 -11.83 -8.92
CA ARG A 58 3.43 -11.25 -8.39
C ARG A 58 3.57 -9.78 -8.76
N GLU A 59 3.07 -9.42 -9.92
CA GLU A 59 3.34 -8.14 -10.56
C GLU A 59 2.58 -7.00 -9.91
N VAL A 60 1.36 -7.21 -9.41
CA VAL A 60 0.59 -6.12 -8.81
C VAL A 60 1.18 -5.65 -7.48
N PRO A 61 1.51 -6.52 -6.49
CA PRO A 61 2.22 -6.07 -5.29
C PRO A 61 3.59 -5.46 -5.60
N THR A 62 4.31 -5.97 -6.61
CA THR A 62 5.58 -5.38 -7.07
C THR A 62 5.36 -3.97 -7.61
N PHE A 63 4.36 -3.78 -8.49
CA PHE A 63 4.00 -2.49 -9.08
C PHE A 63 3.61 -1.48 -8.00
N ALA A 64 2.77 -1.88 -7.05
CA ALA A 64 2.40 -1.05 -5.91
C ALA A 64 3.64 -0.64 -5.08
N GLY A 65 4.55 -1.58 -4.83
CA GLY A 65 5.80 -1.31 -4.15
C GLY A 65 6.71 -0.33 -4.90
N ASP A 66 6.75 -0.39 -6.23
CA ASP A 66 7.53 0.54 -7.05
C ASP A 66 6.93 1.95 -7.01
N LEU A 67 5.60 2.09 -7.10
CA LEU A 67 4.93 3.37 -6.91
C LEU A 67 5.14 3.94 -5.50
N ALA A 68 5.07 3.10 -4.47
CA ALA A 68 5.36 3.48 -3.10
C ALA A 68 6.80 4.02 -2.96
N CYS A 69 7.78 3.32 -3.54
CA CYS A 69 9.17 3.73 -3.57
C CYS A 69 9.32 5.14 -4.19
N HIS A 70 8.73 5.36 -5.37
CA HIS A 70 8.77 6.68 -6.03
C HIS A 70 8.11 7.79 -5.21
N ALA A 71 6.99 7.50 -4.52
CA ALA A 71 6.34 8.48 -3.65
C ALA A 71 7.22 8.85 -2.46
N LEU A 72 7.82 7.85 -1.81
CA LEU A 72 8.73 8.04 -0.67
C LEU A 72 10.01 8.79 -1.08
N ALA A 73 10.58 8.46 -2.26
CA ALA A 73 11.71 9.17 -2.83
C ALA A 73 11.45 10.67 -3.06
N GLN A 74 10.20 11.02 -3.34
CA GLN A 74 9.74 12.41 -3.46
C GLN A 74 9.44 13.07 -2.09
N GLY A 75 9.73 12.39 -0.98
CA GLY A 75 9.46 12.89 0.38
C GLY A 75 7.97 12.90 0.75
N ARG A 76 7.12 12.12 0.06
CA ARG A 76 5.69 12.06 0.35
C ARG A 76 5.42 11.17 1.57
N ALA A 77 4.53 11.63 2.45
CA ALA A 77 3.93 10.73 3.43
C ALA A 77 3.00 9.77 2.69
N LEU A 78 3.17 8.47 2.93
CA LEU A 78 2.47 7.39 2.23
C LEU A 78 1.65 6.55 3.21
N VAL A 79 0.42 6.25 2.84
CA VAL A 79 -0.37 5.16 3.41
C VAL A 79 -0.51 4.08 2.35
N LEU A 80 0.09 2.93 2.60
CA LEU A 80 -0.13 1.71 1.82
C LEU A 80 -1.30 0.94 2.46
N ALA A 81 -2.45 0.93 1.80
CA ALA A 81 -3.64 0.25 2.27
C ALA A 81 -3.83 -1.06 1.50
N LEU A 82 -3.96 -2.17 2.23
CA LEU A 82 -4.04 -3.52 1.67
C LEU A 82 -5.36 -4.19 2.07
N GLU A 83 -5.92 -4.99 1.17
CA GLU A 83 -7.13 -5.81 1.41
C GLU A 83 -6.81 -7.01 2.33
N ILE A 84 -6.38 -6.66 3.53
CA ILE A 84 -6.12 -7.57 4.64
C ILE A 84 -7.13 -7.21 5.74
N PRO A 85 -7.71 -8.18 6.47
CA PRO A 85 -8.64 -7.88 7.56
C PRO A 85 -8.05 -6.94 8.62
N ALA A 86 -8.85 -5.98 9.08
CA ALA A 86 -8.43 -5.02 10.10
C ALA A 86 -8.00 -5.68 11.42
N SER A 87 -8.46 -6.92 11.69
CA SER A 87 -8.00 -7.75 12.81
C SER A 87 -6.50 -8.06 12.76
N GLU A 88 -5.86 -8.04 11.57
CA GLU A 88 -4.42 -8.24 11.39
C GLU A 88 -3.59 -6.96 11.60
N GLN A 89 -4.20 -5.78 11.78
CA GLN A 89 -3.47 -4.50 11.87
C GLN A 89 -2.39 -4.51 12.95
N ALA A 90 -2.71 -4.99 14.15
CA ALA A 90 -1.75 -5.02 15.25
C ALA A 90 -0.51 -5.90 14.95
N ARG A 91 -0.69 -6.95 14.13
CA ARG A 91 0.40 -7.83 13.69
C ARG A 91 1.27 -7.15 12.65
N ILE A 92 0.64 -6.46 11.69
CA ILE A 92 1.34 -5.64 10.70
C ILE A 92 2.15 -4.53 11.40
N ASP A 93 1.57 -3.84 12.38
CA ASP A 93 2.27 -2.78 13.13
C ASP A 93 3.51 -3.31 13.87
N ARG A 94 3.40 -4.49 14.49
CA ARG A 94 4.57 -5.14 15.11
C ARG A 94 5.64 -5.51 14.09
N PHE A 95 5.22 -6.03 12.93
CA PHE A 95 6.15 -6.37 11.85
C PHE A 95 6.91 -5.13 11.35
N LEU A 96 6.20 -4.02 11.09
CA LEU A 96 6.82 -2.76 10.65
C LEU A 96 7.80 -2.19 11.68
N ALA A 97 7.54 -2.40 12.97
CA ALA A 97 8.42 -1.96 14.07
C ALA A 97 9.58 -2.91 14.34
N SER A 98 9.63 -4.08 13.71
CA SER A 98 10.62 -5.13 13.95
C SER A 98 11.90 -4.94 13.13
N SER A 99 12.87 -5.84 13.33
CA SER A 99 14.07 -5.95 12.49
C SER A 99 13.80 -6.52 11.09
N GLY A 100 12.60 -7.10 10.85
CA GLY A 100 12.28 -7.83 9.61
C GLY A 100 13.01 -9.17 9.50
N ASP A 101 13.40 -9.77 10.61
CA ASP A 101 14.04 -11.09 10.63
C ASP A 101 13.02 -12.24 10.44
N ALA A 102 13.54 -13.48 10.38
CA ALA A 102 12.70 -14.65 10.17
C ALA A 102 11.62 -14.85 11.26
N ALA A 103 11.88 -14.44 12.51
CA ALA A 103 10.92 -14.54 13.60
C ALA A 103 9.79 -13.52 13.41
N ALA A 104 10.11 -12.29 12.98
CA ALA A 104 9.13 -11.26 12.66
C ALA A 104 8.25 -11.67 11.45
N HIS A 105 8.85 -12.27 10.42
CA HIS A 105 8.10 -12.84 9.30
C HIS A 105 7.17 -13.97 9.74
N ALA A 106 7.65 -14.88 10.59
CA ALA A 106 6.82 -15.95 11.13
C ALA A 106 5.64 -15.42 11.98
N ASP A 107 5.84 -14.37 12.80
CA ASP A 107 4.75 -13.71 13.52
C ASP A 107 3.75 -13.06 12.55
N LEU A 108 4.22 -12.34 11.54
CA LEU A 108 3.36 -11.70 10.53
C LEU A 108 2.35 -12.68 9.92
N VAL A 109 2.84 -13.84 9.46
CA VAL A 109 2.02 -14.82 8.75
C VAL A 109 1.37 -15.87 9.67
N SER A 110 1.46 -15.73 10.99
CA SER A 110 0.87 -16.67 11.94
C SER A 110 -0.63 -16.40 12.22
N GLY A 111 -1.18 -15.29 11.72
CA GLY A 111 -2.59 -14.91 11.89
C GLY A 111 -3.57 -15.85 11.19
N GLU A 112 -4.83 -15.81 11.62
CA GLU A 112 -5.90 -16.65 11.03
C GLU A 112 -6.14 -16.34 9.56
N PHE A 113 -6.01 -15.08 9.18
CA PHE A 113 -6.08 -14.65 7.79
C PHE A 113 -5.12 -15.44 6.90
N TRP A 114 -3.84 -15.54 7.27
CA TRP A 114 -2.82 -16.21 6.46
C TRP A 114 -2.99 -17.72 6.39
N ALA A 115 -3.47 -18.33 7.47
CA ALA A 115 -3.67 -19.77 7.59
C ALA A 115 -5.02 -20.26 7.07
N PHE A 116 -5.88 -19.36 6.57
CA PHE A 116 -7.22 -19.71 6.10
C PHE A 116 -7.15 -20.73 4.95
N PRO A 117 -7.97 -21.78 4.94
CA PRO A 117 -7.86 -22.86 3.97
C PRO A 117 -8.04 -22.44 2.51
N MET A 118 -9.00 -21.51 2.25
CA MET A 118 -9.22 -20.98 0.90
C MET A 118 -8.17 -19.90 0.61
N GLN A 119 -7.13 -20.26 -0.13
CA GLN A 119 -6.02 -19.41 -0.51
C GLN A 119 -6.32 -18.65 -1.82
N ASP A 120 -7.18 -17.64 -1.73
CA ASP A 120 -7.76 -16.88 -2.84
C ASP A 120 -6.83 -15.84 -3.49
N GLY A 121 -5.54 -15.92 -3.24
CA GLY A 121 -4.52 -15.01 -3.80
C GLY A 121 -4.23 -13.76 -2.95
N ARG A 122 -5.10 -13.32 -2.06
CA ARG A 122 -4.83 -12.18 -1.15
C ARG A 122 -3.70 -12.48 -0.17
N ARG A 123 -3.53 -13.74 0.21
CA ARG A 123 -2.56 -14.29 1.18
C ARG A 123 -1.25 -14.71 0.51
N SER A 124 -0.91 -14.06 -0.59
CA SER A 124 0.20 -14.48 -1.45
C SER A 124 1.57 -14.09 -0.88
N GLN A 125 2.61 -14.83 -1.31
CA GLN A 125 3.99 -14.47 -1.02
C GLN A 125 4.31 -13.05 -1.50
N ALA A 126 3.79 -12.61 -2.65
CA ALA A 126 4.02 -11.26 -3.16
C ALA A 126 3.43 -10.16 -2.24
N THR A 127 2.32 -10.44 -1.53
CA THR A 127 1.78 -9.53 -0.51
C THR A 127 2.73 -9.43 0.70
N VAL A 128 3.31 -10.56 1.14
CA VAL A 128 4.31 -10.57 2.22
C VAL A 128 5.59 -9.83 1.79
N ASP A 129 6.03 -10.02 0.55
CA ASP A 129 7.20 -9.32 0.00
C ASP A 129 6.99 -7.80 -0.05
N LEU A 130 5.77 -7.35 -0.40
CA LEU A 130 5.39 -5.93 -0.33
C LEU A 130 5.41 -5.39 1.11
N LEU A 131 4.91 -6.17 2.08
CA LEU A 131 4.99 -5.81 3.51
C LEU A 131 6.44 -5.76 3.99
N ALA A 132 7.32 -6.66 3.51
CA ALA A 132 8.74 -6.64 3.83
C ALA A 132 9.43 -5.38 3.27
N ARG A 133 9.07 -4.92 2.06
CA ARG A 133 9.54 -3.64 1.53
C ARG A 133 9.07 -2.48 2.41
N ALA A 134 7.79 -2.49 2.82
CA ALA A 134 7.24 -1.46 3.70
C ALA A 134 7.97 -1.43 5.06
N GLN A 135 8.30 -2.59 5.63
CA GLN A 135 9.09 -2.72 6.85
C GLN A 135 10.49 -2.11 6.70
N ALA A 136 11.18 -2.41 5.59
CA ALA A 136 12.50 -1.84 5.33
C ALA A 136 12.44 -0.30 5.25
N TRP A 137 11.47 0.27 4.55
CA TRP A 137 11.27 1.72 4.51
C TRP A 137 10.92 2.31 5.88
N ALA A 138 10.08 1.64 6.67
CA ALA A 138 9.73 2.09 8.03
C ALA A 138 10.97 2.10 8.95
N ARG A 139 11.81 1.06 8.87
CA ARG A 139 13.08 0.97 9.59
C ARG A 139 14.02 2.11 9.22
N ASP A 140 14.07 2.48 7.95
CA ASP A 140 14.87 3.59 7.44
C ASP A 140 14.19 4.97 7.67
N ARG A 141 13.10 4.97 8.48
CA ARG A 141 12.35 6.16 8.90
C ARG A 141 11.65 6.89 7.76
N ALA A 142 11.37 6.22 6.66
CA ALA A 142 10.49 6.78 5.63
C ALA A 142 9.08 7.03 6.19
N PRO A 143 8.37 8.07 5.75
CA PRO A 143 7.06 8.41 6.26
C PRO A 143 5.95 7.49 5.70
N ILE A 144 6.06 6.19 5.97
CA ILE A 144 5.12 5.15 5.55
C ILE A 144 4.25 4.66 6.71
N THR A 145 3.00 4.36 6.40
CA THR A 145 2.05 3.64 7.26
C THR A 145 1.39 2.54 6.42
N VAL A 146 1.18 1.37 6.97
CA VAL A 146 0.38 0.32 6.35
C VAL A 146 -0.97 0.23 7.05
N VAL A 147 -2.05 0.12 6.27
CA VAL A 147 -3.43 -0.01 6.77
C VAL A 147 -4.05 -1.29 6.21
N ALA A 148 -4.45 -2.18 7.09
CA ALA A 148 -5.31 -3.31 6.80
C ALA A 148 -6.77 -2.82 6.85
N PHE A 149 -7.48 -2.84 5.73
CA PHE A 149 -8.79 -2.20 5.64
C PHE A 149 -9.95 -3.14 5.35
N ASP A 150 -9.69 -4.41 5.07
CA ASP A 150 -10.76 -5.38 4.85
C ASP A 150 -11.55 -5.64 6.16
N ALA A 151 -12.79 -6.11 6.01
CA ALA A 151 -13.70 -6.32 7.11
C ALA A 151 -14.22 -7.76 7.14
N GLU A 152 -14.23 -8.34 8.32
CA GLU A 152 -14.77 -9.69 8.60
C GLU A 152 -16.26 -9.58 8.97
N VAL A 153 -17.06 -9.15 8.00
CA VAL A 153 -18.52 -8.95 8.11
C VAL A 153 -19.23 -9.69 6.97
N PRO A 154 -20.56 -9.84 7.01
CA PRO A 154 -21.32 -10.44 5.90
C PRO A 154 -20.99 -9.78 4.55
N PRO A 155 -20.96 -10.54 3.43
CA PRO A 155 -20.57 -10.01 2.12
C PRO A 155 -21.34 -8.76 1.69
N ALA A 156 -22.63 -8.64 2.03
CA ALA A 156 -23.43 -7.46 1.70
C ALA A 156 -23.00 -6.17 2.42
N GLU A 157 -22.29 -6.29 3.54
CA GLU A 157 -21.82 -5.16 4.35
C GLU A 157 -20.33 -4.86 4.12
N ARG A 158 -19.60 -5.77 3.46
CA ARG A 158 -18.13 -5.75 3.40
C ARG A 158 -17.60 -4.51 2.71
N ASP A 159 -18.12 -4.14 1.54
CA ASP A 159 -17.67 -2.95 0.81
C ASP A 159 -17.93 -1.64 1.58
N ALA A 160 -19.05 -1.57 2.32
CA ALA A 160 -19.33 -0.42 3.18
C ALA A 160 -18.32 -0.32 4.33
N ALA A 161 -18.03 -1.43 5.01
CA ALA A 161 -17.07 -1.46 6.11
C ALA A 161 -15.64 -1.15 5.62
N MET A 162 -15.22 -1.69 4.48
CA MET A 162 -13.93 -1.38 3.85
C MET A 162 -13.81 0.13 3.55
N ALA A 163 -14.85 0.74 2.99
CA ALA A 163 -14.88 2.17 2.68
C ALA A 163 -14.77 3.02 3.96
N GLU A 164 -15.47 2.64 5.04
CA GLU A 164 -15.40 3.34 6.34
C GLU A 164 -14.00 3.24 6.97
N HIS A 165 -13.34 2.07 6.89
CA HIS A 165 -11.97 1.91 7.38
C HIS A 165 -11.01 2.82 6.62
N LEU A 166 -11.10 2.88 5.29
CA LEU A 166 -10.27 3.76 4.47
C LEU A 166 -10.57 5.23 4.74
N ALA A 167 -11.85 5.62 4.86
CA ALA A 167 -12.24 6.98 5.17
C ALA A 167 -11.74 7.41 6.56
N ALA A 168 -11.78 6.53 7.56
CA ALA A 168 -11.23 6.79 8.88
C ALA A 168 -9.71 7.00 8.84
N ALA A 169 -8.98 6.15 8.11
CA ALA A 169 -7.55 6.29 7.92
C ALA A 169 -7.19 7.57 7.17
N ARG A 170 -7.99 7.95 6.15
CA ARG A 170 -7.83 9.20 5.40
C ARG A 170 -8.02 10.43 6.29
N ARG A 171 -9.05 10.43 7.16
CA ARG A 171 -9.25 11.52 8.12
C ARG A 171 -8.09 11.69 9.10
N ALA A 172 -7.45 10.57 9.50
CA ALA A 172 -6.28 10.59 10.39
C ALA A 172 -5.00 11.11 9.69
N LYS A 173 -4.90 10.99 8.36
CA LYS A 173 -3.73 11.36 7.57
C LYS A 173 -4.14 12.10 6.28
N PRO A 174 -4.71 13.33 6.39
CA PRO A 174 -5.36 14.02 5.28
C PRO A 174 -4.40 14.38 4.14
N GLU A 175 -3.13 14.63 4.43
CA GLU A 175 -2.11 15.05 3.45
C GLU A 175 -1.31 13.88 2.85
N ALA A 176 -1.45 12.67 3.39
CA ALA A 176 -0.73 11.52 2.86
C ALA A 176 -1.26 11.11 1.48
N LEU A 177 -0.39 10.61 0.62
CA LEU A 177 -0.80 9.81 -0.52
C LEU A 177 -1.29 8.46 -0.02
N PHE A 178 -2.50 8.05 -0.40
CA PHE A 178 -2.99 6.70 -0.16
C PHE A 178 -2.80 5.88 -1.43
N LEU A 179 -2.07 4.78 -1.30
CA LEU A 179 -1.97 3.75 -2.32
C LEU A 179 -2.73 2.52 -1.81
N VAL A 180 -3.88 2.27 -2.41
CA VAL A 180 -4.80 1.20 -2.02
C VAL A 180 -4.68 0.06 -3.02
N VAL A 181 -4.48 -1.17 -2.55
CA VAL A 181 -4.48 -2.38 -3.38
C VAL A 181 -5.66 -3.25 -2.96
N THR A 182 -6.55 -3.53 -3.89
CA THR A 182 -7.79 -4.29 -3.66
C THR A 182 -8.25 -5.02 -4.91
N GLY A 183 -9.12 -6.01 -4.77
CA GLY A 183 -9.72 -6.69 -5.91
C GLY A 183 -10.46 -5.73 -6.85
N GLY A 184 -10.38 -5.99 -8.16
CA GLY A 184 -10.93 -5.10 -9.20
C GLY A 184 -12.42 -4.80 -9.01
N LEU A 185 -13.19 -5.74 -8.45
CA LEU A 185 -14.61 -5.52 -8.15
C LEU A 185 -14.82 -4.40 -7.13
N HIS A 186 -14.03 -4.40 -6.05
CA HIS A 186 -14.09 -3.40 -4.97
C HIS A 186 -13.53 -2.04 -5.39
N ALA A 187 -12.63 -2.05 -6.38
CA ALA A 187 -11.96 -0.84 -6.89
C ALA A 187 -12.84 0.00 -7.83
N ALA A 188 -13.92 -0.55 -8.39
CA ALA A 188 -14.78 0.21 -9.31
C ALA A 188 -15.46 1.39 -8.62
N ARG A 189 -15.48 2.57 -9.26
CA ARG A 189 -16.15 3.78 -8.77
C ARG A 189 -17.59 3.92 -9.25
N ALA A 190 -18.06 3.04 -10.12
CA ALA A 190 -19.42 3.01 -10.57
C ALA A 190 -20.20 1.91 -9.86
N ALA A 191 -21.32 2.29 -9.24
CA ALA A 191 -22.27 1.34 -8.67
C ALA A 191 -23.14 0.72 -9.76
N SER A 192 -23.57 -0.52 -9.55
CA SER A 192 -24.63 -1.18 -10.30
C SER A 192 -25.93 -1.26 -9.46
N PRO A 193 -27.07 -1.63 -10.04
CA PRO A 193 -28.32 -1.74 -9.28
C PRO A 193 -28.24 -2.66 -8.07
N ASP A 194 -27.43 -3.71 -8.15
CA ASP A 194 -27.35 -4.76 -7.13
C ASP A 194 -26.06 -4.70 -6.29
N PHE A 195 -25.09 -3.83 -6.67
CA PHE A 195 -23.80 -3.79 -6.00
C PHE A 195 -23.17 -2.39 -6.06
N GLU A 196 -22.82 -1.88 -4.88
CA GLU A 196 -22.06 -0.62 -4.74
C GLU A 196 -20.66 -0.91 -4.20
N PRO A 197 -19.62 -0.81 -5.06
CA PRO A 197 -18.24 -1.13 -4.71
C PRO A 197 -17.66 -0.22 -3.62
N MET A 198 -16.66 -0.72 -2.91
CA MET A 198 -15.92 0.01 -1.87
C MET A 198 -15.44 1.39 -2.38
N ALA A 199 -14.87 1.48 -3.58
CA ALA A 199 -14.35 2.75 -4.10
C ALA A 199 -15.45 3.78 -4.42
N ALA A 200 -16.65 3.32 -4.86
CA ALA A 200 -17.81 4.19 -5.04
C ALA A 200 -18.28 4.76 -3.69
N ARG A 201 -18.40 3.91 -2.67
CA ARG A 201 -18.74 4.30 -1.30
C ARG A 201 -17.72 5.25 -0.70
N LEU A 202 -16.42 4.94 -0.87
CA LEU A 202 -15.33 5.80 -0.39
C LEU A 202 -15.41 7.20 -0.99
N ALA A 203 -15.67 7.30 -2.31
CA ALA A 203 -15.83 8.58 -2.99
C ALA A 203 -17.03 9.42 -2.48
N ALA A 204 -18.00 8.79 -1.82
CA ALA A 204 -19.09 9.49 -1.14
C ALA A 204 -18.73 9.93 0.30
N LEU A 205 -17.73 9.31 0.92
CA LEU A 205 -17.29 9.59 2.30
C LEU A 205 -16.14 10.61 2.40
N ILE A 206 -15.39 10.81 1.30
CA ILE A 206 -14.26 11.73 1.20
C ILE A 206 -14.42 12.62 -0.04
N ASP A 207 -13.49 13.55 -0.31
CA ASP A 207 -13.51 14.34 -1.53
C ASP A 207 -13.38 13.43 -2.78
N PRO A 208 -14.42 13.28 -3.62
CA PRO A 208 -14.39 12.39 -4.77
C PRO A 208 -13.37 12.80 -5.83
N SER A 209 -12.96 14.06 -5.89
CA SER A 209 -11.93 14.55 -6.81
C SER A 209 -10.53 14.07 -6.43
N ARG A 210 -10.37 13.55 -5.23
CA ARG A 210 -9.12 12.96 -4.69
C ARG A 210 -9.06 11.46 -4.80
N VAL A 211 -10.12 10.82 -5.32
CA VAL A 211 -10.16 9.36 -5.52
C VAL A 211 -9.91 9.06 -6.99
N VAL A 212 -8.84 8.34 -7.27
CA VAL A 212 -8.49 7.86 -8.60
C VAL A 212 -8.40 6.34 -8.54
N SER A 213 -9.16 5.65 -9.36
CA SER A 213 -9.17 4.20 -9.43
C SER A 213 -8.69 3.70 -10.78
N LEU A 214 -7.75 2.77 -10.76
CA LEU A 214 -7.14 2.17 -11.94
C LEU A 214 -7.46 0.68 -11.98
N ARG A 215 -7.87 0.19 -13.15
CA ARG A 215 -8.00 -1.25 -13.39
C ARG A 215 -6.68 -1.86 -13.81
N LEU A 216 -6.48 -3.13 -13.48
CA LEU A 216 -5.35 -3.91 -13.95
C LEU A 216 -5.44 -4.16 -15.47
N ALA A 217 -4.32 -3.97 -16.16
CA ALA A 217 -4.08 -4.43 -17.52
C ALA A 217 -2.78 -5.24 -17.57
N HIS A 218 -2.77 -6.34 -18.34
CA HIS A 218 -1.62 -7.25 -18.43
C HIS A 218 -1.49 -7.93 -19.78
N ALA A 219 -0.35 -8.57 -20.05
CA ALA A 219 -0.06 -9.29 -21.30
C ALA A 219 -0.50 -10.77 -21.28
N GLY A 220 -1.25 -11.18 -20.26
CA GLY A 220 -1.58 -12.58 -20.03
C GLY A 220 -0.54 -13.26 -19.13
N GLY A 221 -0.78 -14.51 -18.82
CA GLY A 221 0.02 -15.35 -17.94
C GLY A 221 -0.85 -16.05 -16.91
N ALA A 222 -0.41 -16.15 -15.65
CA ALA A 222 -1.13 -16.87 -14.62
C ALA A 222 -1.32 -16.05 -13.34
N ALA A 223 -2.44 -16.29 -12.64
CA ALA A 223 -2.68 -15.82 -11.28
C ALA A 223 -3.03 -16.99 -10.37
N TRP A 224 -2.76 -16.89 -9.10
CA TRP A 224 -3.21 -17.85 -8.10
C TRP A 224 -4.66 -17.55 -7.72
N LEU A 225 -5.57 -18.38 -8.17
CA LEU A 225 -6.99 -18.23 -7.98
C LEU A 225 -7.60 -19.47 -7.35
N CYS A 226 -8.78 -19.32 -6.75
CA CYS A 226 -9.63 -20.43 -6.31
C CYS A 226 -10.87 -20.47 -7.22
N THR A 227 -10.98 -21.51 -8.02
CA THR A 227 -12.18 -21.87 -8.80
C THR A 227 -12.78 -23.14 -8.19
N GLU A 228 -12.61 -24.30 -8.82
CA GLU A 228 -12.90 -25.60 -8.20
C GLU A 228 -11.80 -25.99 -7.21
N GLU A 229 -10.55 -25.68 -7.57
CA GLU A 229 -9.36 -25.84 -6.71
C GLU A 229 -8.58 -24.52 -6.70
N CYS A 230 -7.83 -24.28 -5.61
CA CYS A 230 -6.93 -23.14 -5.53
C CYS A 230 -5.58 -23.49 -6.18
N GLY A 231 -5.11 -22.65 -7.09
CA GLY A 231 -3.86 -22.88 -7.80
C GLY A 231 -3.57 -21.82 -8.86
N PRO A 232 -2.50 -22.01 -9.65
CA PRO A 232 -2.22 -21.15 -10.78
C PRO A 232 -3.23 -21.42 -11.91
N HIS A 233 -3.90 -20.37 -12.37
CA HIS A 233 -4.83 -20.39 -13.49
C HIS A 233 -4.35 -19.42 -14.57
N GLU A 234 -4.36 -19.87 -15.83
CA GLU A 234 -4.02 -19.03 -16.99
C GLU A 234 -5.07 -17.96 -17.22
N ILE A 235 -4.61 -16.76 -17.56
CA ILE A 235 -5.45 -15.60 -17.88
C ILE A 235 -4.98 -14.97 -19.17
N ASP A 236 -5.91 -14.75 -20.09
CA ASP A 236 -5.64 -14.10 -21.37
C ASP A 236 -5.25 -12.64 -21.19
N GLY A 237 -4.29 -12.18 -21.99
CA GLY A 237 -3.82 -10.81 -21.97
C GLY A 237 -4.72 -9.84 -22.73
N GLN A 238 -4.74 -8.59 -22.26
CA GLN A 238 -5.48 -7.50 -22.93
C GLN A 238 -4.61 -6.70 -23.88
N ARG A 239 -3.34 -6.47 -23.54
CA ARG A 239 -2.41 -5.67 -24.34
C ARG A 239 -0.95 -6.06 -24.12
N ARG A 240 -0.05 -5.45 -24.91
CA ARG A 240 1.40 -5.53 -24.75
C ARG A 240 2.00 -4.14 -24.70
N GLY A 241 3.14 -3.97 -24.03
CA GLY A 241 3.84 -2.70 -23.92
C GLY A 241 4.76 -2.63 -22.70
N PRO A 242 5.37 -1.47 -22.43
CA PRO A 242 6.06 -1.21 -21.18
C PRO A 242 5.07 -1.05 -20.00
N ARG A 243 5.54 -1.26 -18.78
CA ARG A 243 4.77 -0.98 -17.56
C ARG A 243 4.39 0.50 -17.52
N SER A 244 3.13 0.81 -17.27
CA SER A 244 2.63 2.18 -17.37
C SER A 244 1.37 2.40 -16.55
N ILE A 245 1.04 3.68 -16.32
CA ILE A 245 -0.27 4.16 -15.89
C ILE A 245 -0.83 5.01 -17.03
N GLU A 246 -2.09 4.80 -17.37
CA GLU A 246 -2.80 5.53 -18.40
C GLU A 246 -4.16 5.97 -17.87
N LEU A 247 -4.42 7.29 -17.84
CA LEU A 247 -5.70 7.84 -17.43
C LEU A 247 -6.63 7.95 -18.65
N PHE A 248 -7.90 7.69 -18.42
CA PHE A 248 -8.95 7.86 -19.41
C PHE A 248 -9.51 9.30 -19.39
N ASP A 249 -9.99 9.79 -20.52
CA ASP A 249 -10.63 11.12 -20.59
C ASP A 249 -11.93 11.21 -19.77
N ARG A 250 -12.52 10.06 -19.45
CA ARG A 250 -13.73 9.93 -18.62
C ARG A 250 -13.75 8.60 -17.92
N LEU A 251 -14.53 8.52 -16.85
CA LEU A 251 -14.77 7.26 -16.14
C LEU A 251 -15.28 6.19 -17.14
N THR A 252 -14.55 5.09 -17.23
CA THR A 252 -14.83 3.99 -18.15
C THR A 252 -14.91 2.69 -17.36
N ASP A 253 -16.03 1.97 -17.46
CA ASP A 253 -16.29 0.74 -16.69
C ASP A 253 -16.06 0.89 -15.16
N GLY A 254 -16.27 2.09 -14.64
CA GLY A 254 -16.06 2.40 -13.23
C GLY A 254 -14.61 2.77 -12.85
N PHE A 255 -13.73 2.97 -13.81
CA PHE A 255 -12.32 3.32 -13.56
C PHE A 255 -11.92 4.63 -14.23
N ASP A 256 -11.00 5.35 -13.60
CA ASP A 256 -10.40 6.57 -14.11
C ASP A 256 -9.25 6.30 -15.08
N GLY A 257 -8.75 5.05 -15.12
CA GLY A 257 -7.64 4.65 -15.98
C GLY A 257 -7.27 3.20 -15.78
N GLU A 258 -6.10 2.84 -16.27
CA GLU A 258 -5.52 1.52 -16.07
C GLU A 258 -4.05 1.58 -15.70
N PHE A 259 -3.57 0.56 -15.01
CA PHE A 259 -2.17 0.31 -14.78
C PHE A 259 -1.77 -1.00 -15.44
N TYR A 260 -0.75 -0.94 -16.27
CA TYR A 260 -0.25 -2.08 -17.03
C TYR A 260 1.03 -2.63 -16.40
N VAL A 261 1.02 -3.92 -16.06
CA VAL A 261 2.11 -4.56 -15.31
C VAL A 261 3.02 -5.45 -16.16
N GLY A 262 2.69 -5.68 -17.44
CA GLY A 262 3.37 -6.65 -18.29
C GLY A 262 2.76 -8.06 -18.20
N PRO A 263 3.52 -9.13 -18.51
CA PRO A 263 3.11 -10.50 -18.24
C PRO A 263 2.90 -10.74 -16.74
N ILE A 264 1.93 -11.57 -16.38
CA ILE A 264 1.62 -11.90 -15.00
C ILE A 264 2.01 -13.35 -14.67
N HIS A 265 2.42 -13.56 -13.41
CA HIS A 265 2.79 -14.86 -12.87
C HIS A 265 2.07 -15.09 -11.55
N ALA A 266 1.60 -16.32 -11.36
CA ALA A 266 0.96 -16.70 -10.11
C ALA A 266 1.91 -16.55 -8.93
N SER A 267 1.41 -15.91 -7.86
CA SER A 267 2.08 -15.85 -6.57
C SER A 267 1.48 -16.88 -5.63
N PRO A 268 2.25 -17.89 -5.19
CA PRO A 268 1.72 -18.89 -4.28
C PRO A 268 1.36 -18.28 -2.93
N PRO A 269 0.55 -18.98 -2.11
CA PRO A 269 0.30 -18.60 -0.73
C PRO A 269 1.61 -18.41 0.06
N ALA A 270 1.62 -17.43 0.97
CA ALA A 270 2.76 -17.18 1.85
C ALA A 270 2.99 -18.30 2.88
N VAL A 271 1.92 -19.01 3.23
CA VAL A 271 1.95 -20.20 4.08
C VAL A 271 1.05 -21.26 3.47
N GLU A 272 1.38 -22.53 3.69
CA GLU A 272 0.46 -23.60 3.34
C GLU A 272 -0.83 -23.45 4.14
N GLY A 273 -1.97 -23.43 3.45
CA GLY A 273 -3.27 -23.39 4.09
C GLY A 273 -3.40 -24.59 5.02
N ARG A 274 -3.86 -24.36 6.25
CA ARG A 274 -4.15 -25.48 7.15
C ARG A 274 -5.30 -26.26 6.54
N SER A 275 -5.03 -27.47 6.08
CA SER A 275 -6.06 -28.39 5.65
C SER A 275 -7.03 -28.56 6.80
N GLY A 276 -8.24 -28.03 6.66
CA GLY A 276 -9.31 -28.23 7.61
C GLY A 276 -9.77 -29.69 7.54
N ILE A 277 -8.99 -30.61 8.07
CA ILE A 277 -9.47 -31.94 8.43
C ILE A 277 -9.94 -31.80 9.88
N GLY A 278 -11.11 -31.17 10.01
CA GLY A 278 -11.92 -31.29 11.20
C GLY A 278 -12.78 -32.55 11.04
N GLY A 279 -12.52 -33.55 11.87
CA GLY A 279 -13.35 -34.72 12.01
C GLY A 279 -14.73 -34.40 12.62
#